data_f8959b10cf050825f003c996eaae0d9c
#
_entry.id   f8959b10cf050825f003c996eaae0d9c
#
_cell.length_a   1.000
_cell.length_b   1.000
_cell.length_c   1.000
_cell.angle_alpha   90.00
_cell.angle_beta   90.00
_cell.angle_gamma   90.00
#
_symmetry.space_group_name_H-M   'P 1'
#
loop_
_entity.id
_entity.type
_entity.pdbx_description
1 polymer ?
#
loop_
_entity_poly.entity_id
_entity_poly.type
_entity_poly.pdbx_seq_one_letter_code
_entity_poly.pdbx_strand_id
1 'polypeptide(L)'
;MFGSPQDTYCPIDSALIQISAAIVKDNSEKGTTYKNMVNNIFNNIKLPRIHRVSISFEMKNKNFDTFLGRAAHIQYLENEKLVKILMNRFEEFFV
;
A
#
# COMPACT_ATOMS: atom_id res chain seq x y z
N MET A 1 -4.19 5.65 1.42
CA MET A 1 -3.57 4.31 1.54
C MET A 1 -2.14 4.38 1.07
N PHE A 2 -1.24 3.75 1.78
CA PHE A 2 0.20 3.76 1.48
C PHE A 2 0.70 2.33 1.35
N GLY A 3 1.52 2.08 0.35
CA GLY A 3 2.13 0.79 0.14
C GLY A 3 3.50 0.92 -0.51
N SER A 4 4.33 -0.10 -0.37
CA SER A 4 5.64 -0.19 -0.99
C SER A 4 5.83 -1.53 -1.68
N PRO A 5 6.33 -1.55 -2.92
CA PRO A 5 6.66 -2.80 -3.57
C PRO A 5 7.84 -3.53 -2.91
N GLN A 6 8.58 -2.85 -2.05
CA GLN A 6 9.70 -3.42 -1.28
C GLN A 6 9.25 -4.12 0.00
N ASP A 7 8.03 -3.83 0.48
CA ASP A 7 7.49 -4.45 1.69
C ASP A 7 7.04 -5.88 1.39
N THR A 8 7.69 -6.85 2.04
CA THR A 8 7.34 -8.27 1.91
C THR A 8 6.36 -8.76 2.97
N TYR A 9 6.11 -7.96 4.00
CA TYR A 9 5.14 -8.30 5.04
C TYR A 9 3.71 -7.90 4.67
N CYS A 10 3.58 -6.78 3.97
CA CYS A 10 2.29 -6.32 3.45
C CYS A 10 2.40 -6.10 1.95
N PRO A 11 1.92 -7.02 1.10
CA PRO A 11 1.94 -6.85 -0.35
C PRO A 11 1.29 -5.54 -0.76
N ILE A 12 1.86 -4.87 -1.77
CA ILE A 12 1.42 -3.54 -2.19
C ILE A 12 -0.06 -3.52 -2.59
N ASP A 13 -0.56 -4.56 -3.24
CA ASP A 13 -1.97 -4.63 -3.64
C ASP A 13 -2.90 -4.66 -2.42
N SER A 14 -2.50 -5.34 -1.35
CA SER A 14 -3.25 -5.37 -0.10
C SER A 14 -3.17 -4.02 0.62
N ALA A 15 -1.98 -3.42 0.69
CA ALA A 15 -1.77 -2.14 1.35
C ALA A 15 -2.56 -1.01 0.68
N LEU A 16 -2.66 -1.03 -0.65
CA LEU A 16 -3.39 -0.03 -1.43
C LEU A 16 -4.86 -0.41 -1.67
N ILE A 17 -5.28 -1.56 -1.20
CA ILE A 17 -6.64 -2.10 -1.38
C ILE A 17 -7.04 -2.00 -2.87
N GLN A 18 -6.31 -2.68 -3.71
CA GLN A 18 -6.51 -2.64 -5.16
C GLN A 18 -6.59 -4.03 -5.77
N ILE A 19 -7.22 -4.10 -6.94
CA ILE A 19 -7.34 -5.33 -7.72
C ILE A 19 -6.29 -5.29 -8.83
N SER A 20 -5.26 -6.15 -8.72
CA SER A 20 -4.24 -6.27 -9.76
C SER A 20 -4.76 -7.04 -10.97
N ALA A 21 -4.02 -6.97 -12.08
CA ALA A 21 -4.36 -7.74 -13.29
C ALA A 21 -4.39 -9.24 -13.02
N ALA A 22 -3.53 -9.76 -12.15
CA ALA A 22 -3.55 -11.17 -11.76
C ALA A 22 -4.83 -11.55 -11.00
N ILE A 23 -5.30 -10.68 -10.11
CA ILE A 23 -6.52 -10.89 -9.32
C ILE A 23 -7.77 -10.81 -10.20
N VAL A 24 -7.78 -9.93 -11.19
CA VAL A 24 -8.90 -9.84 -12.16
C VAL A 24 -9.11 -11.18 -12.87
N LYS A 25 -8.03 -11.87 -13.20
CA LYS A 25 -8.05 -13.17 -13.87
C LYS A 25 -8.26 -14.35 -12.93
N ASP A 26 -8.17 -14.14 -11.64
CA ASP A 26 -8.28 -15.20 -10.64
C ASP A 26 -9.76 -15.50 -10.36
N ASN A 27 -10.22 -16.64 -10.86
CA ASN A 27 -11.59 -17.14 -10.66
C ASN A 27 -11.70 -18.14 -9.50
N SER A 28 -10.64 -18.30 -8.71
CA SER A 28 -10.68 -19.11 -7.49
C SER A 28 -11.64 -18.49 -6.45
N GLU A 29 -12.02 -19.28 -5.46
CA GLU A 29 -12.84 -18.80 -4.33
C GLU A 29 -12.16 -17.64 -3.61
N LYS A 30 -10.85 -17.73 -3.36
CA LYS A 30 -10.07 -16.66 -2.72
C LYS A 30 -10.03 -15.40 -3.57
N GLY A 31 -9.78 -15.52 -4.87
CA GLY A 31 -9.76 -14.39 -5.78
C GLY A 31 -11.11 -13.69 -5.89
N THR A 32 -12.17 -14.46 -5.97
CA THR A 32 -13.55 -13.94 -6.00
C THR A 32 -13.90 -13.23 -4.69
N THR A 33 -13.56 -13.83 -3.56
CA THR A 33 -13.77 -13.22 -2.23
C THR A 33 -13.02 -11.91 -2.10
N TYR A 34 -11.76 -11.86 -2.51
CA TYR A 34 -10.96 -10.64 -2.47
C TYR A 34 -11.58 -9.52 -3.33
N LYS A 35 -11.97 -9.83 -4.56
CA LYS A 35 -12.65 -8.87 -5.45
C LYS A 35 -13.92 -8.32 -4.83
N ASN A 36 -14.73 -9.16 -4.23
CA ASN A 36 -15.96 -8.75 -3.56
C ASN A 36 -15.70 -7.85 -2.36
N MET A 37 -14.68 -8.18 -1.55
CA MET A 37 -14.29 -7.36 -0.40
C MET A 37 -13.84 -5.96 -0.84
N VAL A 38 -12.98 -5.88 -1.85
CA VAL A 38 -12.50 -4.59 -2.38
C VAL A 38 -13.67 -3.76 -2.92
N ASN A 39 -14.53 -4.38 -3.71
CA ASN A 39 -15.70 -3.70 -4.27
C ASN A 39 -16.66 -3.20 -3.16
N ASN A 40 -16.89 -4.01 -2.14
CA ASN A 40 -17.73 -3.60 -1.00
C ASN A 40 -17.17 -2.40 -0.27
N ILE A 41 -15.85 -2.34 -0.08
CA ILE A 41 -15.20 -1.20 0.56
C ILE A 41 -15.46 0.08 -0.27
N PHE A 42 -15.17 0.03 -1.57
CA PHE A 42 -15.25 1.23 -2.41
C PHE A 42 -16.67 1.63 -2.79
N ASN A 43 -17.60 0.70 -2.91
CA ASN A 43 -19.00 1.02 -3.17
C ASN A 43 -19.66 1.80 -2.04
N ASN A 44 -19.16 1.66 -0.82
CA ASN A 44 -19.67 2.37 0.36
C ASN A 44 -18.97 3.70 0.62
N ILE A 45 -17.90 4.01 -0.12
CA ILE A 45 -17.20 5.29 0.01
C ILE A 45 -17.81 6.29 -0.96
N LYS A 46 -18.38 7.34 -0.42
CA LYS A 46 -18.84 8.48 -1.21
C LYS A 46 -17.63 9.30 -1.66
N LEU A 47 -17.21 9.09 -2.90
CA LEU A 47 -16.07 9.79 -3.52
C LEU A 47 -16.25 11.32 -3.54
N PRO A 48 -15.15 12.13 -3.62
CA PRO A 48 -14.12 11.87 -4.64
C PRO A 48 -12.70 11.57 -4.14
N ARG A 49 -12.46 11.19 -2.90
CA ARG A 49 -11.09 11.23 -2.39
C ARG A 49 -10.55 9.87 -1.93
N ILE A 50 -10.10 9.07 -2.89
CA ILE A 50 -9.26 7.90 -2.60
C ILE A 50 -7.83 8.22 -3.06
N HIS A 51 -6.91 8.22 -2.11
CA HIS A 51 -5.50 8.43 -2.38
C HIS A 51 -4.75 7.11 -2.20
N ARG A 52 -4.04 6.68 -3.24
CA ARG A 52 -3.13 5.54 -3.21
C ARG A 52 -1.72 6.04 -3.48
N VAL A 53 -0.83 5.80 -2.55
CA VAL A 53 0.56 6.26 -2.64
C VAL A 53 1.49 5.06 -2.59
N SER A 54 2.21 4.83 -3.69
CA SER A 54 3.28 3.84 -3.76
C SER A 54 4.60 4.50 -3.37
N ILE A 55 5.31 3.87 -2.44
CA ILE A 55 6.51 4.43 -1.83
C ILE A 55 7.67 3.48 -2.08
N SER A 56 8.77 4.01 -2.61
CA SER A 56 10.04 3.31 -2.73
C SER A 56 11.07 3.95 -1.79
N PHE A 57 11.66 3.14 -0.92
CA PHE A 57 12.68 3.59 0.01
C PHE A 57 14.08 3.32 -0.56
N GLU A 58 15.01 4.26 -0.33
CA GLU A 58 16.41 4.01 -0.57
C GLU A 58 16.96 3.06 0.49
N MET A 59 17.45 1.92 0.05
CA MET A 59 18.03 0.88 0.91
C MET A 59 19.50 0.71 0.60
N LYS A 60 20.35 0.89 1.62
CA LYS A 60 21.81 0.86 1.46
C LYS A 60 22.39 -0.55 1.26
N ASN A 61 21.68 -1.60 1.64
CA ASN A 61 22.10 -3.00 1.50
C ASN A 61 21.09 -3.80 0.69
N LYS A 62 21.51 -4.22 -0.51
CA LYS A 62 20.67 -5.01 -1.42
C LYS A 62 20.81 -6.53 -1.25
N ASN A 63 21.64 -7.01 -0.29
CA ASN A 63 22.07 -8.41 -0.22
C ASN A 63 21.17 -9.34 0.62
N PHE A 64 20.09 -8.82 1.22
CA PHE A 64 19.21 -9.62 2.07
C PHE A 64 17.74 -9.25 1.78
N ASP A 65 17.15 -9.86 0.74
CA ASP A 65 15.78 -9.53 0.30
C ASP A 65 14.75 -9.61 1.43
N THR A 66 14.85 -10.65 2.27
CA THR A 66 13.94 -10.80 3.41
C THR A 66 14.13 -9.70 4.45
N PHE A 67 15.37 -9.31 4.71
CA PHE A 67 15.70 -8.22 5.63
C PHE A 67 15.25 -6.87 5.05
N LEU A 68 15.43 -6.66 3.74
CA LEU A 68 14.98 -5.44 3.06
C LEU A 68 13.46 -5.30 3.08
N GLY A 69 12.74 -6.40 2.90
CA GLY A 69 11.29 -6.41 2.97
C GLY A 69 10.77 -6.02 4.36
N ARG A 70 11.41 -6.52 5.41
CA ARG A 70 11.11 -6.11 6.79
C ARG A 70 11.46 -4.64 7.05
N ALA A 71 12.63 -4.21 6.58
CA ALA A 71 13.07 -2.83 6.72
C ALA A 71 12.10 -1.86 6.02
N ALA A 72 11.63 -2.21 4.82
CA ALA A 72 10.62 -1.41 4.12
C ALA A 72 9.33 -1.29 4.92
N HIS A 73 8.87 -2.39 5.53
CA HIS A 73 7.67 -2.38 6.36
C HIS A 73 7.79 -1.45 7.57
N ILE A 74 8.96 -1.36 8.18
CA ILE A 74 9.23 -0.52 9.35
C ILE A 74 9.47 0.95 8.97
N GLN A 75 10.02 1.22 7.79
CA GLN A 75 10.39 2.57 7.34
C GLN A 75 9.25 3.57 7.33
N TYR A 76 8.01 3.14 7.19
CA TYR A 76 6.85 4.04 7.29
C TYR A 76 6.80 4.83 8.59
N LEU A 77 7.29 4.24 9.68
CA LEU A 77 7.29 4.86 11.00
C LEU A 77 8.57 5.64 11.30
N GLU A 78 9.67 5.26 10.67
CA GLU A 78 11.00 5.78 11.00
C GLU A 78 11.52 6.83 10.00
N ASN A 79 10.92 6.95 8.84
CA ASN A 79 11.38 7.85 7.80
C ASN A 79 10.78 9.25 7.97
N GLU A 80 11.56 10.17 8.54
CA GLU A 80 11.11 11.55 8.77
C GLU A 80 10.78 12.30 7.46
N LYS A 81 11.49 12.02 6.37
CA LYS A 81 11.21 12.63 5.06
C LYS A 81 9.83 12.24 4.56
N LEU A 82 9.48 10.95 4.71
CA LEU A 82 8.17 10.46 4.34
C LEU A 82 7.06 11.14 5.15
N VAL A 83 7.23 11.23 6.46
CA VAL A 83 6.27 11.89 7.35
C VAL A 83 6.07 13.35 6.93
N LYS A 84 7.14 14.08 6.64
CA LYS A 84 7.08 15.48 6.19
C LYS A 84 6.36 15.61 4.85
N ILE A 85 6.64 14.73 3.89
CA ILE A 85 5.96 14.71 2.58
C ILE A 85 4.46 14.46 2.77
N LEU A 86 4.09 13.49 3.61
CA LEU A 86 2.68 13.16 3.86
C LEU A 86 1.95 14.32 4.55
N MET A 87 2.57 14.96 5.54
CA MET A 87 2.00 16.11 6.22
C MET A 87 1.79 17.29 5.26
N ASN A 88 2.74 17.58 4.39
CA ASN A 88 2.64 18.67 3.42
C ASN A 88 1.64 18.36 2.30
N ARG A 89 1.64 17.13 1.80
CA ARG A 89 0.76 16.72 0.70
C ARG A 89 -0.70 16.61 1.12
N PHE A 90 -0.92 16.18 2.34
CA PHE A 90 -2.24 15.90 2.88
C PHE A 90 -2.54 16.75 4.13
N GLU A 91 -2.06 17.98 4.14
CA GLU A 91 -2.23 18.92 5.26
C GLU A 91 -3.68 19.02 5.73
N GLU A 92 -4.63 18.98 4.80
CA GLU A 92 -6.06 19.06 5.08
C GLU A 92 -6.58 17.96 6.03
N PHE A 93 -5.86 16.82 6.14
CA PHE A 93 -6.23 15.72 7.01
C PHE A 93 -5.64 15.82 8.42
N PHE A 94 -4.75 16.77 8.65
CA PHE A 94 -4.03 16.94 9.93
C PHE A 94 -4.44 18.20 10.69
N VAL A 95 -5.45 18.88 10.23
CA VAL A 95 -5.94 20.12 10.86
C VAL A 95 -7.09 19.84 11.82
#